data_d799ebfff5965f6ea4a730211c6eda62
#
_entry.id   d799ebfff5965f6ea4a730211c6eda62
#
_cell.length_a   1.000
_cell.length_b   1.000
_cell.length_c   1.000
_cell.angle_alpha   90.00
_cell.angle_beta   90.00
_cell.angle_gamma   90.00
#
_symmetry.space_group_name_H-M   'P 1'
#
loop_
_entity.id
_entity.type
_entity.pdbx_description
1 polymer ?
#
loop_
_entity_poly.entity_id
_entity_poly.type
_entity_poly.pdbx_seq_one_letter_code
_entity_poly.pdbx_strand_id
1 'polypeptide(L)'
;GYDLIGPRTTNGTKGTITEYANVASMKSHGEELSISSKNIMTKNFQWTTDFIFSHVNTRVTDLDSRSRIMSMVSGGGFTMVGYPYRALFSWDFKGLNEHGIPQVINQNGNLTTSGVDFQSYNLDHLVYEGPTDPTITGSFGNTFSYKGWHLSIFATYAFGNKVRLDPFFSTSYSDMSAMPKEFRNRWTEAGDEKHTNIPAIADLRSLQQDGYLYRAYNAYNYSTERIAKGDFIRMKEISLSYDFPVQMIRHLSLSSLSLKLQATNLFLIYSDKKLNGQDPEFYNAGGVADRRASCRERVSSPV
;
A
#
# COMPACT_ATOMS: atom_id res chain seq x y z
N GLY A 1 -6.09 21.81 8.77
CA GLY A 1 -7.52 21.69 8.43
C GLY A 1 -8.35 21.56 9.69
N TYR A 2 -9.37 22.36 9.76
CA TYR A 2 -10.42 22.27 10.80
C TYR A 2 -11.66 21.69 10.12
N ASP A 3 -12.55 21.06 10.91
CA ASP A 3 -13.87 20.66 10.44
C ASP A 3 -13.86 19.57 9.36
N LEU A 4 -13.13 18.48 9.63
CA LEU A 4 -13.23 17.29 8.78
C LEU A 4 -14.60 16.63 8.97
N ILE A 5 -15.35 16.54 7.87
CA ILE A 5 -16.70 16.00 7.87
C ILE A 5 -16.65 14.47 7.88
N GLY A 6 -17.35 13.87 8.81
CA GLY A 6 -17.50 12.41 8.93
C GLY A 6 -18.83 12.01 9.52
N PRO A 7 -19.17 10.72 9.48
CA PRO A 7 -20.39 10.21 10.09
C PRO A 7 -20.28 10.25 11.61
N ARG A 8 -21.27 10.88 12.26
CA ARG A 8 -21.45 10.92 13.70
C ARG A 8 -22.74 10.19 14.08
N THR A 9 -22.67 9.35 15.10
CA THR A 9 -23.87 8.70 15.65
C THR A 9 -24.68 9.71 16.44
N THR A 10 -25.94 9.90 16.07
CA THR A 10 -26.86 10.78 16.75
C THR A 10 -27.67 10.07 17.84
N ASN A 11 -28.21 10.82 18.78
CA ASN A 11 -29.16 10.30 19.75
C ASN A 11 -30.43 9.84 19.01
N GLY A 12 -30.90 8.62 19.27
CA GLY A 12 -32.07 8.00 18.60
C GLY A 12 -33.38 8.78 18.69
N THR A 13 -33.45 9.81 19.55
CA THR A 13 -34.61 10.73 19.64
C THR A 13 -34.74 11.66 18.43
N LYS A 14 -33.69 11.81 17.60
CA LYS A 14 -33.71 12.64 16.39
C LYS A 14 -34.16 11.91 15.11
N GLY A 15 -34.49 10.63 15.19
CA GLY A 15 -35.02 9.86 14.06
C GLY A 15 -33.98 9.43 13.02
N THR A 16 -32.74 9.90 13.08
CA THR A 16 -31.59 9.47 12.24
C THR A 16 -30.51 8.91 13.13
N ILE A 17 -29.96 7.75 12.74
CA ILE A 17 -28.91 7.07 13.51
C ILE A 17 -27.54 7.68 13.24
N THR A 18 -27.36 8.29 12.07
CA THR A 18 -26.08 8.86 11.62
C THR A 18 -26.31 10.19 10.91
N GLU A 19 -25.57 11.21 11.27
CA GLU A 19 -25.49 12.50 10.58
C GLU A 19 -24.05 12.79 10.18
N TYR A 20 -23.84 13.59 9.14
CA TYR A 20 -22.52 14.11 8.79
C TYR A 20 -22.27 15.39 9.57
N ALA A 21 -21.19 15.43 10.31
CA ALA A 21 -20.79 16.57 11.13
C ALA A 21 -19.27 16.75 11.08
N ASN A 22 -18.79 17.85 11.62
CA ASN A 22 -17.38 18.09 11.83
C ASN A 22 -16.90 17.21 13.01
N VAL A 23 -16.22 16.12 12.69
CA VAL A 23 -15.85 15.08 13.67
C VAL A 23 -14.36 15.05 13.99
N ALA A 24 -13.52 15.74 13.21
CA ALA A 24 -12.09 15.71 13.41
C ALA A 24 -11.39 17.01 13.01
N SER A 25 -10.26 17.27 13.64
CA SER A 25 -9.33 18.33 13.25
C SER A 25 -7.94 17.71 13.03
N MET A 26 -7.19 18.25 12.07
CA MET A 26 -5.83 17.79 11.80
C MET A 26 -4.90 18.96 11.48
N LYS A 27 -3.62 18.76 11.79
CA LYS A 27 -2.51 19.62 11.35
C LYS A 27 -1.73 18.89 10.28
N SER A 28 -1.35 19.63 9.24
CA SER A 28 -0.47 19.17 8.17
C SER A 28 0.63 20.19 7.96
N HIS A 29 1.86 19.72 7.78
CA HIS A 29 2.98 20.52 7.34
C HIS A 29 3.79 19.71 6.34
N GLY A 30 4.44 20.39 5.42
CA GLY A 30 5.21 19.73 4.38
C GLY A 30 6.20 20.68 3.73
N GLU A 31 7.11 20.09 3.00
CA GLU A 31 8.17 20.77 2.26
C GLU A 31 8.16 20.23 0.83
N GLU A 32 8.31 21.13 -0.14
CA GLU A 32 8.39 20.77 -1.54
C GLU A 32 9.63 21.39 -2.16
N LEU A 33 10.33 20.61 -2.98
CA LEU A 33 11.50 21.04 -3.73
C LEU A 33 11.35 20.59 -5.18
N SER A 34 11.48 21.55 -6.11
CA SER A 34 11.53 21.30 -7.53
C SER A 34 12.83 21.86 -8.11
N ILE A 35 13.59 20.99 -8.76
CA ILE A 35 14.86 21.37 -9.40
C ILE A 35 14.81 20.95 -10.85
N SER A 36 15.01 21.93 -11.75
CA SER A 36 15.27 21.68 -13.17
C SER A 36 16.68 22.15 -13.50
N SER A 37 17.50 21.24 -14.03
CA SER A 37 18.90 21.51 -14.33
C SER A 37 19.20 21.24 -15.80
N LYS A 38 19.91 22.18 -16.44
CA LYS A 38 20.51 22.02 -17.78
C LYS A 38 21.96 21.60 -17.54
N ASN A 39 22.21 20.29 -17.46
CA ASN A 39 23.53 19.75 -17.09
C ASN A 39 24.56 19.96 -18.19
N ILE A 40 24.16 19.73 -19.43
CA ILE A 40 25.01 19.94 -20.62
C ILE A 40 24.16 20.59 -21.73
N MET A 41 24.67 21.65 -22.29
CA MET A 41 24.05 22.38 -23.40
C MET A 41 25.10 22.67 -24.45
N THR A 42 25.25 21.78 -25.43
CA THR A 42 26.10 22.00 -26.61
C THR A 42 25.24 22.08 -27.87
N LYS A 43 25.84 22.47 -29.00
CA LYS A 43 25.14 22.51 -30.28
C LYS A 43 24.52 21.18 -30.72
N ASN A 44 25.16 20.07 -30.35
CA ASN A 44 24.76 18.73 -30.81
C ASN A 44 24.19 17.86 -29.71
N PHE A 45 24.49 18.16 -28.43
CA PHE A 45 24.08 17.34 -27.29
C PHE A 45 23.54 18.22 -26.18
N GLN A 46 22.38 17.82 -25.65
CA GLN A 46 21.74 18.46 -24.50
C GLN A 46 21.36 17.36 -23.49
N TRP A 47 21.58 17.65 -22.21
CA TRP A 47 21.15 16.83 -21.11
C TRP A 47 20.50 17.70 -20.05
N THR A 48 19.23 17.42 -19.77
CA THR A 48 18.46 18.07 -18.71
C THR A 48 18.00 17.04 -17.68
N THR A 49 17.89 17.49 -16.43
CA THR A 49 17.39 16.70 -15.32
C THR A 49 16.30 17.48 -14.60
N ASP A 50 15.19 16.81 -14.31
CA ASP A 50 14.11 17.30 -13.48
C ASP A 50 13.98 16.42 -12.23
N PHE A 51 13.97 17.04 -11.05
CA PHE A 51 13.81 16.38 -9.78
C PHE A 51 12.73 17.07 -8.98
N ILE A 52 11.76 16.28 -8.48
CA ILE A 52 10.71 16.74 -7.59
C ILE A 52 10.77 15.92 -6.31
N PHE A 53 10.71 16.60 -5.19
CA PHE A 53 10.63 16.02 -3.86
C PHE A 53 9.50 16.72 -3.09
N SER A 54 8.67 15.94 -2.43
CA SER A 54 7.64 16.43 -1.50
C SER A 54 7.67 15.57 -0.24
N HIS A 55 7.68 16.22 0.91
CA HIS A 55 7.51 15.59 2.20
C HIS A 55 6.30 16.20 2.90
N VAL A 56 5.38 15.35 3.36
CA VAL A 56 4.16 15.77 4.06
C VAL A 56 4.01 14.95 5.33
N ASN A 57 3.77 15.63 6.44
CA ASN A 57 3.43 15.01 7.71
C ASN A 57 2.07 15.52 8.20
N THR A 58 1.19 14.61 8.57
CA THR A 58 -0.14 14.91 9.08
C THR A 58 -0.30 14.38 10.50
N ARG A 59 -1.05 15.09 11.32
CA ARG A 59 -1.38 14.64 12.68
C ARG A 59 -2.80 15.04 13.03
N VAL A 60 -3.60 14.09 13.44
CA VAL A 60 -4.95 14.33 13.98
C VAL A 60 -4.83 14.94 15.36
N THR A 61 -5.49 16.07 15.56
CA THR A 61 -5.44 16.82 16.84
C THR A 61 -6.68 16.65 17.67
N ASP A 62 -7.81 16.36 17.02
CA ASP A 62 -9.09 16.15 17.69
C ASP A 62 -9.94 15.15 16.90
N LEU A 63 -10.74 14.33 17.62
CA LEU A 63 -11.61 13.33 17.02
C LEU A 63 -12.78 13.03 17.96
N ASP A 64 -14.01 13.34 17.52
CA ASP A 64 -15.25 13.01 18.22
C ASP A 64 -15.82 11.67 17.70
N SER A 65 -15.10 10.60 17.96
CA SER A 65 -15.53 9.24 17.57
C SER A 65 -14.87 8.19 18.45
N ARG A 66 -15.62 7.16 18.80
CA ARG A 66 -15.11 5.95 19.44
C ARG A 66 -15.09 4.81 18.41
N SER A 67 -13.94 4.19 18.27
CA SER A 67 -13.73 3.12 17.31
C SER A 67 -13.51 1.78 17.99
N ARG A 68 -14.04 0.72 17.38
CA ARG A 68 -13.74 -0.65 17.77
C ARG A 68 -12.46 -1.11 17.13
N ILE A 69 -11.83 -2.14 17.72
CA ILE A 69 -10.62 -2.75 17.14
C ILE A 69 -10.82 -3.14 15.68
N MET A 70 -11.98 -3.73 15.33
CA MET A 70 -12.27 -4.13 13.94
C MET A 70 -12.11 -2.95 12.97
N SER A 71 -12.60 -1.78 13.34
CA SER A 71 -12.47 -0.57 12.51
C SER A 71 -11.01 -0.09 12.38
N MET A 72 -10.21 -0.28 13.45
CA MET A 72 -8.81 0.13 13.47
C MET A 72 -7.90 -0.76 12.62
N VAL A 73 -8.15 -2.07 12.63
CA VAL A 73 -7.28 -3.06 11.97
C VAL A 73 -7.74 -3.40 10.55
N SER A 74 -9.05 -3.30 10.26
CA SER A 74 -9.61 -3.56 8.94
C SER A 74 -9.64 -2.27 8.12
N GLY A 75 -9.11 -2.29 6.94
CA GLY A 75 -9.18 -1.16 6.03
C GLY A 75 -7.85 -0.45 5.77
N GLY A 76 -7.92 0.61 5.00
CA GLY A 76 -6.79 1.39 4.51
C GLY A 76 -6.28 2.45 5.48
N GLY A 77 -6.15 2.10 6.75
CA GLY A 77 -5.77 3.03 7.82
C GLY A 77 -6.97 3.70 8.47
N PHE A 78 -6.83 4.05 9.72
CA PHE A 78 -7.86 4.65 10.54
C PHE A 78 -7.40 5.96 11.19
N THR A 79 -8.36 6.85 11.46
CA THR A 79 -8.09 8.14 12.07
C THR A 79 -8.08 8.01 13.59
N MET A 80 -6.97 8.39 14.25
CA MET A 80 -6.81 8.40 15.70
C MET A 80 -6.04 9.65 16.15
N VAL A 81 -6.47 10.26 17.27
CA VAL A 81 -5.79 11.44 17.82
C VAL A 81 -4.33 11.14 18.14
N GLY A 82 -3.45 12.02 17.73
CA GLY A 82 -2.01 11.89 17.93
C GLY A 82 -1.27 11.16 16.80
N TYR A 83 -1.98 10.56 15.87
CA TYR A 83 -1.44 9.79 14.75
C TYR A 83 -1.72 10.49 13.41
N PRO A 84 -1.07 10.04 12.31
CA PRO A 84 -1.40 10.49 10.96
C PRO A 84 -2.87 10.23 10.61
N TYR A 85 -3.38 10.97 9.63
CA TYR A 85 -4.78 10.89 9.20
C TYR A 85 -5.24 9.46 8.89
N ARG A 86 -4.42 8.67 8.21
CA ARG A 86 -4.69 7.25 7.90
C ARG A 86 -3.60 6.40 8.53
N ALA A 87 -3.73 6.18 9.84
CA ALA A 87 -2.82 5.35 10.62
C ALA A 87 -3.19 3.87 10.54
N LEU A 88 -2.22 3.01 10.31
CA LEU A 88 -2.41 1.57 10.26
C LEU A 88 -2.10 0.96 11.62
N PHE A 89 -3.01 0.14 12.13
CA PHE A 89 -2.87 -0.56 13.39
C PHE A 89 -2.99 -2.06 13.20
N SER A 90 -2.33 -2.84 14.04
CA SER A 90 -2.28 -4.30 13.94
C SER A 90 -2.38 -4.96 15.30
N TRP A 91 -2.86 -6.21 15.34
CA TRP A 91 -2.66 -7.08 16.46
C TRP A 91 -1.17 -7.42 16.61
N ASP A 92 -0.68 -7.42 17.84
CA ASP A 92 0.72 -7.76 18.14
C ASP A 92 0.92 -9.28 18.04
N PHE A 93 1.49 -9.75 16.95
CA PHE A 93 1.78 -11.15 16.68
C PHE A 93 3.00 -11.62 17.45
N LYS A 94 2.88 -12.77 18.12
CA LYS A 94 3.92 -13.36 18.96
C LYS A 94 4.41 -14.74 18.50
N GLY A 95 4.11 -15.10 17.27
CA GLY A 95 4.51 -16.37 16.68
C GLY A 95 3.37 -17.38 16.61
N LEU A 96 3.72 -18.63 16.37
CA LEU A 96 2.81 -19.75 16.33
C LEU A 96 2.99 -20.60 17.59
N ASN A 97 1.93 -21.29 18.03
CA ASN A 97 2.07 -22.32 19.04
C ASN A 97 2.57 -23.64 18.43
N GLU A 98 2.74 -24.68 19.25
CA GLU A 98 3.19 -26.04 18.85
C GLU A 98 2.27 -26.76 17.85
N HIS A 99 1.06 -26.22 17.63
CA HIS A 99 0.08 -26.73 16.66
C HIS A 99 -0.02 -25.83 15.42
N GLY A 100 0.89 -24.85 15.26
CA GLY A 100 0.88 -23.93 14.12
C GLY A 100 -0.24 -22.89 14.16
N ILE A 101 -0.89 -22.68 15.32
CA ILE A 101 -1.97 -21.71 15.49
C ILE A 101 -1.37 -20.35 15.86
N PRO A 102 -1.80 -19.24 15.22
CA PRO A 102 -1.30 -17.89 15.53
C PRO A 102 -1.57 -17.48 16.97
N GLN A 103 -0.57 -16.85 17.59
CA GLN A 103 -0.67 -16.24 18.91
C GLN A 103 -0.51 -14.73 18.79
N VAL A 104 -1.41 -13.98 19.45
CA VAL A 104 -1.40 -12.51 19.49
C VAL A 104 -1.62 -12.03 20.92
N ILE A 105 -1.21 -10.79 21.19
CA ILE A 105 -1.64 -10.09 22.41
C ILE A 105 -3.06 -9.58 22.18
N ASN A 106 -3.98 -9.98 23.04
CA ASN A 106 -5.38 -9.59 22.94
C ASN A 106 -5.64 -8.18 23.52
N GLN A 107 -6.88 -7.72 23.46
CA GLN A 107 -7.33 -6.41 23.97
C GLN A 107 -7.08 -6.18 25.48
N ASN A 108 -6.80 -7.24 26.24
CA ASN A 108 -6.51 -7.21 27.67
C ASN A 108 -5.02 -7.36 28.00
N GLY A 109 -4.16 -7.42 26.98
CA GLY A 109 -2.71 -7.61 27.14
C GLY A 109 -2.26 -9.05 27.36
N ASN A 110 -3.15 -10.03 27.16
CA ASN A 110 -2.83 -11.43 27.35
C ASN A 110 -2.45 -12.09 26.02
N LEU A 111 -1.44 -12.98 26.08
CA LEU A 111 -1.12 -13.86 24.96
C LEU A 111 -2.24 -14.89 24.77
N THR A 112 -2.76 -15.02 23.56
CA THR A 112 -3.89 -15.91 23.27
C THR A 112 -3.87 -16.41 21.83
N THR A 113 -4.52 -17.56 21.60
CA THR A 113 -4.85 -18.06 20.27
C THR A 113 -6.27 -17.70 19.84
N SER A 114 -7.25 -17.73 20.74
CA SER A 114 -8.68 -17.58 20.41
C SER A 114 -9.41 -16.46 21.16
N GLY A 115 -8.81 -15.95 22.25
CA GLY A 115 -9.41 -14.93 23.13
C GLY A 115 -9.37 -13.50 22.58
N VAL A 116 -9.57 -13.33 21.27
CA VAL A 116 -9.51 -12.06 20.55
C VAL A 116 -10.93 -11.50 20.40
N ASP A 117 -11.14 -10.24 20.79
CA ASP A 117 -12.41 -9.54 20.62
C ASP A 117 -12.26 -8.33 19.71
N PHE A 118 -12.65 -8.49 18.45
CA PHE A 118 -12.67 -7.42 17.44
C PHE A 118 -13.70 -6.32 17.73
N GLN A 119 -14.69 -6.56 18.58
CA GLN A 119 -15.72 -5.59 18.94
C GLN A 119 -15.34 -4.72 20.15
N SER A 120 -14.23 -5.03 20.81
CA SER A 120 -13.70 -4.27 21.94
C SER A 120 -13.35 -2.84 21.52
N TYR A 121 -13.54 -1.92 22.48
CA TYR A 121 -13.11 -0.51 22.39
C TYR A 121 -11.76 -0.25 23.08
N ASN A 122 -11.16 -1.29 23.69
CA ASN A 122 -9.83 -1.20 24.28
C ASN A 122 -8.76 -1.36 23.21
N LEU A 123 -8.10 -0.26 22.86
CA LEU A 123 -7.12 -0.18 21.78
C LEU A 123 -5.67 -0.21 22.29
N ASP A 124 -5.46 -0.27 23.63
CA ASP A 124 -4.16 -0.05 24.27
C ASP A 124 -3.06 -1.03 23.82
N HIS A 125 -3.44 -2.22 23.39
CA HIS A 125 -2.51 -3.28 22.98
C HIS A 125 -2.40 -3.44 21.44
N LEU A 126 -2.98 -2.55 20.67
CA LEU A 126 -2.74 -2.50 19.24
C LEU A 126 -1.39 -1.84 18.94
N VAL A 127 -0.68 -2.38 17.96
CA VAL A 127 0.58 -1.83 17.48
C VAL A 127 0.32 -0.84 16.36
N TYR A 128 0.86 0.37 16.51
CA TYR A 128 0.89 1.35 15.44
C TYR A 128 2.02 1.00 14.45
N GLU A 129 1.67 0.79 13.18
CA GLU A 129 2.60 0.37 12.13
C GLU A 129 3.18 1.55 11.31
N GLY A 130 2.41 2.60 11.15
CA GLY A 130 2.75 3.76 10.34
C GLY A 130 1.57 4.32 9.57
N PRO A 131 1.78 5.39 8.78
CA PRO A 131 0.76 5.90 7.87
C PRO A 131 0.57 4.96 6.68
N THR A 132 -0.65 4.91 6.12
CA THR A 132 -0.89 4.23 4.85
C THR A 132 -0.58 5.11 3.65
N ASP A 133 -0.62 6.42 3.83
CA ASP A 133 -0.25 7.38 2.79
C ASP A 133 1.25 7.65 2.84
N PRO A 134 1.95 7.68 1.70
CA PRO A 134 3.36 8.02 1.65
C PRO A 134 3.64 9.40 2.25
N THR A 135 4.65 9.48 3.10
CA THR A 135 5.10 10.76 3.66
C THR A 135 6.11 11.47 2.78
N ILE A 136 6.78 10.73 1.90
CA ILE A 136 7.74 11.26 0.92
C ILE A 136 7.30 10.78 -0.46
N THR A 137 7.15 11.71 -1.40
CA THR A 137 6.84 11.40 -2.80
C THR A 137 7.67 12.26 -3.72
N GLY A 138 7.87 11.79 -4.93
CA GLY A 138 8.56 12.61 -5.92
C GLY A 138 8.84 11.89 -7.22
N SER A 139 9.62 12.56 -8.05
CA SER A 139 9.99 12.06 -9.36
C SER A 139 11.40 12.47 -9.77
N PHE A 140 11.96 11.70 -10.66
CA PHE A 140 13.26 11.94 -11.26
C PHE A 140 13.17 11.70 -12.76
N GLY A 141 13.43 12.76 -13.54
CA GLY A 141 13.40 12.76 -14.99
C GLY A 141 14.76 13.14 -15.57
N ASN A 142 15.16 12.46 -16.66
CA ASN A 142 16.31 12.85 -17.48
C ASN A 142 15.90 12.87 -18.93
N THR A 143 16.30 13.91 -19.64
CA THR A 143 16.13 14.02 -21.08
C THR A 143 17.48 14.27 -21.74
N PHE A 144 17.80 13.42 -22.70
CA PHE A 144 19.00 13.47 -23.51
C PHE A 144 18.59 13.74 -24.95
N SER A 145 19.19 14.78 -25.56
CA SER A 145 18.96 15.11 -26.96
C SER A 145 20.27 15.12 -27.73
N TYR A 146 20.32 14.41 -28.87
CA TYR A 146 21.51 14.34 -29.73
C TYR A 146 21.11 14.24 -31.19
N LYS A 147 21.43 15.26 -31.99
CA LYS A 147 21.25 15.27 -33.45
C LYS A 147 19.87 14.76 -33.92
N GLY A 148 18.78 15.26 -33.33
CA GLY A 148 17.41 14.86 -33.65
C GLY A 148 16.90 13.65 -32.85
N TRP A 149 17.73 12.93 -32.13
CA TRP A 149 17.31 11.90 -31.17
C TRP A 149 16.98 12.54 -29.82
N HIS A 150 15.89 12.09 -29.20
CA HIS A 150 15.48 12.50 -27.86
C HIS A 150 15.14 11.25 -27.04
N LEU A 151 15.89 11.00 -25.99
CA LEU A 151 15.64 9.95 -25.00
C LEU A 151 15.16 10.60 -23.72
N SER A 152 13.96 10.25 -23.25
CA SER A 152 13.44 10.66 -21.94
C SER A 152 13.26 9.43 -21.06
N ILE A 153 13.70 9.54 -19.81
CA ILE A 153 13.57 8.51 -18.77
C ILE A 153 12.94 9.19 -17.58
N PHE A 154 11.83 8.62 -17.08
CA PHE A 154 11.07 9.19 -15.98
C PHE A 154 10.73 8.11 -14.97
N ALA A 155 11.11 8.33 -13.71
CA ALA A 155 10.83 7.47 -12.59
C ALA A 155 10.08 8.24 -11.48
N THR A 156 9.21 7.55 -10.76
CA THR A 156 8.54 8.07 -9.56
C THR A 156 8.95 7.25 -8.35
N TYR A 157 8.85 7.87 -7.19
CA TYR A 157 9.10 7.20 -5.92
C TYR A 157 8.12 7.64 -4.85
N ALA A 158 7.85 6.72 -3.92
CA ALA A 158 7.09 6.99 -2.72
C ALA A 158 7.68 6.19 -1.56
N PHE A 159 7.77 6.81 -0.38
CA PHE A 159 8.36 6.23 0.81
C PHE A 159 7.61 6.64 2.07
N GLY A 160 7.82 5.85 3.13
CA GLY A 160 7.38 6.17 4.47
C GLY A 160 5.96 5.70 4.80
N ASN A 161 5.33 4.94 3.92
CA ASN A 161 4.04 4.33 4.19
C ASN A 161 4.12 2.84 4.50
N LYS A 162 3.04 2.31 5.05
CA LYS A 162 2.84 0.89 5.33
C LYS A 162 1.62 0.39 4.59
N VAL A 163 1.70 -0.85 4.15
CA VAL A 163 0.59 -1.54 3.48
C VAL A 163 0.33 -2.88 4.16
N ARG A 164 -0.92 -3.27 4.22
CA ARG A 164 -1.31 -4.60 4.69
C ARG A 164 -1.26 -5.57 3.51
N LEU A 165 -0.66 -6.73 3.75
CA LEU A 165 -0.63 -7.82 2.78
C LEU A 165 -2.03 -8.43 2.61
N ASP A 166 -2.28 -9.05 1.45
CA ASP A 166 -3.52 -9.79 1.21
C ASP A 166 -3.81 -10.77 2.36
N PRO A 167 -5.07 -10.96 2.74
CA PRO A 167 -5.45 -11.94 3.75
C PRO A 167 -4.90 -13.32 3.42
N PHE A 168 -4.29 -13.95 4.39
CA PHE A 168 -3.75 -15.30 4.28
C PHE A 168 -4.82 -16.36 4.55
N PHE A 169 -5.64 -16.11 5.56
CA PHE A 169 -6.72 -16.99 5.97
C PHE A 169 -8.06 -16.53 5.39
N SER A 170 -8.85 -17.51 4.93
CA SER A 170 -10.26 -17.34 4.58
C SER A 170 -11.09 -18.44 5.27
N THR A 171 -12.32 -18.12 5.63
CA THR A 171 -13.26 -19.10 6.18
C THR A 171 -13.73 -20.13 5.16
N SER A 172 -13.56 -19.84 3.88
CA SER A 172 -13.83 -20.76 2.77
C SER A 172 -12.68 -20.72 1.78
N TYR A 173 -12.14 -21.89 1.49
CA TYR A 173 -11.17 -22.09 0.43
C TYR A 173 -11.87 -22.70 -0.79
N SER A 174 -11.52 -22.21 -1.96
CA SER A 174 -11.96 -22.74 -3.24
C SER A 174 -10.74 -23.17 -4.04
N ASP A 175 -10.84 -24.26 -4.78
CA ASP A 175 -9.77 -24.71 -5.69
C ASP A 175 -9.43 -23.65 -6.77
N MET A 176 -10.36 -22.70 -6.97
CA MET A 176 -10.16 -21.54 -7.85
C MET A 176 -9.42 -20.38 -7.17
N SER A 177 -9.15 -20.43 -5.86
CA SER A 177 -8.50 -19.37 -5.12
C SER A 177 -6.98 -19.56 -5.13
N ALA A 178 -6.27 -18.59 -5.66
CA ALA A 178 -4.80 -18.60 -5.62
C ALA A 178 -4.32 -18.30 -4.20
N MET A 179 -3.48 -19.16 -3.67
CA MET A 179 -2.80 -18.94 -2.40
C MET A 179 -1.53 -18.09 -2.59
N PRO A 180 -1.15 -17.27 -1.60
CA PRO A 180 0.12 -16.57 -1.61
C PRO A 180 1.31 -17.53 -1.75
N LYS A 181 2.37 -17.12 -2.46
CA LYS A 181 3.57 -17.97 -2.64
C LYS A 181 4.20 -18.41 -1.31
N GLU A 182 4.13 -17.57 -0.30
CA GLU A 182 4.64 -17.81 1.05
C GLU A 182 3.97 -19.00 1.74
N PHE A 183 2.77 -19.40 1.29
CA PHE A 183 2.03 -20.56 1.81
C PHE A 183 2.82 -21.88 1.74
N ARG A 184 3.82 -21.96 0.85
CA ARG A 184 4.71 -23.12 0.75
C ARG A 184 5.54 -23.34 2.02
N ASN A 185 5.80 -22.27 2.76
CA ASN A 185 6.61 -22.28 3.98
C ASN A 185 5.74 -22.31 5.25
N ARG A 186 4.48 -22.72 5.13
CA ARG A 186 3.58 -22.82 6.29
C ARG A 186 4.05 -23.87 7.28
N TRP A 187 3.62 -23.74 8.49
CA TRP A 187 3.76 -24.76 9.52
C TRP A 187 3.10 -26.08 9.08
N THR A 188 3.78 -27.20 9.20
CA THR A 188 3.33 -28.54 8.81
C THR A 188 3.48 -29.56 9.93
N GLU A 189 4.49 -29.41 10.78
CA GLU A 189 4.76 -30.34 11.90
C GLU A 189 5.33 -29.60 13.12
N ALA A 190 5.23 -30.24 14.28
CA ALA A 190 5.71 -29.69 15.55
C ALA A 190 7.22 -29.37 15.47
N GLY A 191 7.59 -28.16 15.83
CA GLY A 191 8.95 -27.62 15.69
C GLY A 191 9.09 -26.56 14.60
N ASP A 192 8.20 -26.56 13.60
CA ASP A 192 8.20 -25.58 12.52
C ASP A 192 7.90 -24.16 13.02
N GLU A 193 7.21 -23.99 14.15
CA GLU A 193 6.92 -22.69 14.76
C GLU A 193 8.18 -21.87 15.10
N LYS A 194 9.37 -22.54 15.13
CA LYS A 194 10.67 -21.89 15.33
C LYS A 194 11.26 -21.34 14.03
N HIS A 195 10.73 -21.76 12.90
CA HIS A 195 11.31 -21.49 11.56
C HIS A 195 10.36 -20.75 10.62
N THR A 196 9.07 -20.75 10.94
CA THR A 196 8.07 -20.03 10.14
C THR A 196 7.07 -19.28 11.02
N ASN A 197 6.59 -18.13 10.48
CA ASN A 197 5.48 -17.38 11.04
C ASN A 197 4.17 -17.59 10.26
N ILE A 198 4.17 -18.55 9.32
CA ILE A 198 3.02 -18.81 8.48
C ILE A 198 2.22 -19.95 9.10
N PRO A 199 0.94 -19.72 9.47
CA PRO A 199 0.14 -20.69 10.21
C PRO A 199 -0.08 -21.99 9.46
N ALA A 200 -0.41 -23.03 10.23
CA ALA A 200 -1.00 -24.27 9.73
C ALA A 200 -2.32 -23.98 8.98
N ILE A 201 -2.75 -24.90 8.13
CA ILE A 201 -4.10 -24.82 7.54
C ILE A 201 -5.12 -25.03 8.66
N ALA A 202 -6.04 -24.06 8.80
CA ALA A 202 -7.19 -24.24 9.67
C ALA A 202 -8.15 -25.24 9.00
N ASP A 203 -8.06 -26.50 9.35
CA ASP A 203 -8.99 -27.50 8.84
C ASP A 203 -10.39 -27.33 9.44
N LEU A 204 -11.40 -27.80 8.70
CA LEU A 204 -12.80 -27.63 9.08
C LEU A 204 -13.13 -28.33 10.43
N ARG A 205 -12.48 -29.43 10.73
CA ARG A 205 -12.69 -30.18 11.97
C ARG A 205 -12.21 -29.39 13.19
N SER A 206 -11.00 -28.81 13.10
CA SER A 206 -10.44 -27.98 14.17
C SER A 206 -11.30 -26.72 14.38
N LEU A 207 -11.78 -26.09 13.29
CA LEU A 207 -12.69 -24.95 13.37
C LEU A 207 -14.06 -25.29 13.98
N GLN A 208 -14.53 -26.52 13.81
CA GLN A 208 -15.78 -26.99 14.41
C GLN A 208 -15.61 -27.32 15.90
N GLN A 209 -14.45 -27.87 16.30
CA GLN A 209 -14.15 -28.20 17.70
C GLN A 209 -13.91 -26.94 18.54
N ASP A 210 -13.21 -25.96 18.02
CA ASP A 210 -13.04 -24.64 18.65
C ASP A 210 -13.71 -23.56 17.79
N GLY A 211 -14.95 -23.23 18.15
CA GLY A 211 -15.72 -22.21 17.45
C GLY A 211 -15.13 -20.79 17.49
N TYR A 212 -14.04 -20.59 18.24
CA TYR A 212 -13.32 -19.33 18.31
C TYR A 212 -11.99 -19.34 17.54
N LEU A 213 -11.54 -20.49 17.07
CA LEU A 213 -10.26 -20.64 16.37
C LEU A 213 -10.15 -19.72 15.13
N TYR A 214 -11.26 -19.51 14.42
CA TYR A 214 -11.30 -18.55 13.30
C TYR A 214 -10.85 -17.13 13.69
N ARG A 215 -11.00 -16.75 14.96
CA ARG A 215 -10.56 -15.45 15.47
C ARG A 215 -9.05 -15.32 15.51
N ALA A 216 -8.33 -16.40 15.83
CA ALA A 216 -6.87 -16.42 15.78
C ALA A 216 -6.36 -16.18 14.36
N TYR A 217 -6.95 -16.84 13.38
CA TYR A 217 -6.56 -16.70 11.98
C TYR A 217 -6.95 -15.34 11.39
N ASN A 218 -8.11 -14.81 11.79
CA ASN A 218 -8.47 -13.43 11.44
C ASN A 218 -7.52 -12.41 12.11
N ALA A 219 -7.14 -12.63 13.37
CA ALA A 219 -6.16 -11.77 14.03
C ALA A 219 -4.80 -11.83 13.32
N TYR A 220 -4.39 -12.99 12.81
CA TYR A 220 -3.19 -13.11 11.98
C TYR A 220 -3.28 -12.26 10.71
N ASN A 221 -4.41 -12.29 10.00
CA ASN A 221 -4.61 -11.45 8.81
C ASN A 221 -4.43 -9.95 9.09
N TYR A 222 -4.74 -9.52 10.32
CA TYR A 222 -4.65 -8.14 10.77
C TYR A 222 -3.51 -7.89 11.76
N SER A 223 -2.50 -8.77 11.79
CA SER A 223 -1.37 -8.70 12.70
C SER A 223 -0.17 -7.94 12.11
N THR A 224 0.80 -7.66 12.99
CA THR A 224 2.10 -7.08 12.64
C THR A 224 2.86 -7.91 11.60
N GLU A 225 2.61 -9.24 11.55
CA GLU A 225 3.23 -10.11 10.56
C GLU A 225 2.75 -9.82 9.13
N ARG A 226 1.53 -9.32 8.99
CA ARG A 226 0.91 -9.04 7.67
C ARG A 226 1.10 -7.59 7.21
N ILE A 227 2.18 -6.93 7.66
CA ILE A 227 2.52 -5.57 7.27
C ILE A 227 3.84 -5.56 6.49
N ALA A 228 3.85 -4.82 5.39
CA ALA A 228 5.03 -4.53 4.58
C ALA A 228 5.25 -3.02 4.45
N LYS A 229 6.46 -2.61 4.06
CA LYS A 229 6.69 -1.23 3.64
C LYS A 229 6.05 -1.03 2.27
N GLY A 230 5.31 0.08 2.12
CA GLY A 230 4.77 0.52 0.84
C GLY A 230 5.78 1.28 -0.03
N ASP A 231 7.02 1.34 0.41
CA ASP A 231 8.10 2.05 -0.27
C ASP A 231 8.38 1.48 -1.66
N PHE A 232 8.48 2.36 -2.66
CA PHE A 232 8.82 1.93 -4.02
C PHE A 232 9.54 3.01 -4.84
N ILE A 233 10.24 2.54 -5.86
CA ILE A 233 10.73 3.35 -7.01
C ILE A 233 10.26 2.62 -8.27
N ARG A 234 9.55 3.35 -9.14
CA ARG A 234 8.98 2.80 -10.38
C ARG A 234 9.50 3.51 -11.60
N MET A 235 9.90 2.76 -12.62
CA MET A 235 10.13 3.29 -13.96
C MET A 235 8.76 3.55 -14.61
N LYS A 236 8.37 4.84 -14.66
CA LYS A 236 7.07 5.27 -15.19
C LYS A 236 7.06 5.40 -16.69
N GLU A 237 8.15 5.92 -17.27
CA GLU A 237 8.22 6.13 -18.71
C GLU A 237 9.65 6.04 -19.21
N ILE A 238 9.81 5.41 -20.36
CA ILE A 238 10.95 5.54 -21.24
C ILE A 238 10.39 5.89 -22.62
N SER A 239 10.83 7.00 -23.19
CA SER A 239 10.48 7.37 -24.55
C SER A 239 11.70 7.72 -25.37
N LEU A 240 11.71 7.25 -26.62
CA LEU A 240 12.72 7.54 -27.62
C LEU A 240 12.04 8.14 -28.82
N SER A 241 12.43 9.33 -29.22
CA SER A 241 11.94 9.96 -30.45
C SER A 241 13.05 10.41 -31.34
N TYR A 242 12.75 10.48 -32.64
CA TYR A 242 13.65 10.98 -33.67
C TYR A 242 12.93 11.98 -34.56
N ASP A 243 13.48 13.19 -34.65
CA ASP A 243 13.03 14.26 -35.53
C ASP A 243 13.82 14.17 -36.83
N PHE A 244 13.11 13.89 -37.94
CA PHE A 244 13.74 13.77 -39.24
C PHE A 244 14.16 15.17 -39.75
N PRO A 245 15.41 15.33 -40.22
CA PRO A 245 15.86 16.57 -40.84
C PRO A 245 15.00 16.95 -42.05
N VAL A 246 14.66 18.23 -42.17
CA VAL A 246 13.80 18.75 -43.26
C VAL A 246 14.33 18.34 -44.64
N GLN A 247 15.65 18.27 -44.81
CA GLN A 247 16.27 17.84 -46.09
C GLN A 247 15.85 16.42 -46.49
N MET A 248 15.64 15.48 -45.54
CA MET A 248 15.23 14.11 -45.82
C MET A 248 13.76 13.99 -46.19
N ILE A 249 12.89 14.83 -45.59
CA ILE A 249 11.43 14.73 -45.76
C ILE A 249 10.86 15.68 -46.84
N ARG A 250 11.68 16.53 -47.40
CA ARG A 250 11.31 17.53 -48.44
C ARG A 250 10.65 16.87 -49.65
N HIS A 251 11.09 15.72 -50.04
CA HIS A 251 10.53 14.94 -51.14
C HIS A 251 9.12 14.42 -50.88
N LEU A 252 8.70 14.38 -49.61
CA LEU A 252 7.36 13.94 -49.20
C LEU A 252 6.39 15.12 -49.03
N SER A 253 6.82 16.35 -49.38
CA SER A 253 6.06 17.60 -49.18
C SER A 253 5.62 17.82 -47.72
N LEU A 254 6.41 17.31 -46.77
CA LEU A 254 6.17 17.46 -45.34
C LEU A 254 7.06 18.56 -44.78
N SER A 255 6.51 19.35 -43.86
CA SER A 255 7.22 20.40 -43.14
C SER A 255 7.95 19.88 -41.90
N SER A 256 7.46 18.81 -41.30
CA SER A 256 8.08 18.10 -40.16
C SER A 256 7.63 16.65 -40.14
N LEU A 257 8.47 15.77 -39.63
CA LEU A 257 8.19 14.36 -39.36
C LEU A 257 8.97 13.96 -38.12
N SER A 258 8.31 13.35 -37.16
CA SER A 258 8.94 12.73 -36.00
C SER A 258 8.36 11.33 -35.76
N LEU A 259 9.19 10.43 -35.28
CA LEU A 259 8.79 9.11 -34.83
C LEU A 259 9.05 9.01 -33.35
N LYS A 260 8.04 8.60 -32.55
CA LYS A 260 8.16 8.40 -31.11
C LYS A 260 7.77 6.97 -30.74
N LEU A 261 8.64 6.31 -29.98
CA LEU A 261 8.38 5.08 -29.25
C LEU A 261 8.30 5.40 -27.77
N GLN A 262 7.26 4.92 -27.10
CA GLN A 262 7.04 5.19 -25.69
C GLN A 262 6.57 3.91 -24.99
N ALA A 263 7.15 3.65 -23.83
CA ALA A 263 6.74 2.57 -22.95
C ALA A 263 6.49 3.14 -21.55
N THR A 264 5.36 2.76 -20.94
CA THR A 264 4.91 3.29 -19.65
C THR A 264 4.72 2.17 -18.63
N ASN A 265 4.83 2.50 -17.32
CA ASN A 265 4.64 1.57 -16.19
C ASN A 265 5.47 0.28 -16.33
N LEU A 266 6.75 0.42 -16.68
CA LEU A 266 7.57 -0.70 -17.14
C LEU A 266 7.88 -1.70 -16.05
N PHE A 267 8.43 -1.26 -14.92
CA PHE A 267 8.82 -2.13 -13.81
C PHE A 267 9.09 -1.34 -12.51
N LEU A 268 9.05 -2.06 -11.40
CA LEU A 268 9.53 -1.58 -10.12
C LEU A 268 11.07 -1.74 -10.08
N ILE A 269 11.78 -0.63 -9.85
CA ILE A 269 13.22 -0.61 -9.60
C ILE A 269 13.49 -1.08 -8.18
N TYR A 270 12.64 -0.65 -7.24
CA TYR A 270 12.70 -0.99 -5.84
C TYR A 270 11.29 -1.21 -5.27
N SER A 271 11.13 -2.20 -4.44
CA SER A 271 9.98 -2.41 -3.55
C SER A 271 10.36 -3.36 -2.41
N ASP A 272 9.57 -3.37 -1.33
CA ASP A 272 9.78 -4.30 -0.21
C ASP A 272 9.56 -5.75 -0.68
N LYS A 273 10.50 -6.63 -0.39
CA LYS A 273 10.40 -8.06 -0.73
C LYS A 273 9.22 -8.75 -0.04
N LYS A 274 8.80 -8.27 1.13
CA LYS A 274 7.66 -8.79 1.89
C LYS A 274 6.32 -8.61 1.15
N LEU A 275 6.26 -7.68 0.18
CA LEU A 275 5.09 -7.53 -0.70
C LEU A 275 4.80 -8.78 -1.55
N ASN A 276 5.81 -9.63 -1.78
CA ASN A 276 5.68 -10.91 -2.46
C ASN A 276 4.93 -10.82 -3.82
N GLY A 277 5.21 -9.77 -4.58
CA GLY A 277 4.62 -9.49 -5.90
C GLY A 277 3.30 -8.70 -5.86
N GLN A 278 2.86 -8.23 -4.70
CA GLN A 278 1.81 -7.23 -4.60
C GLN A 278 2.36 -5.87 -5.03
N ASP A 279 1.57 -5.10 -5.75
CA ASP A 279 1.99 -3.78 -6.21
C ASP A 279 1.80 -2.75 -5.09
N PRO A 280 2.87 -2.06 -4.64
CA PRO A 280 2.78 -1.08 -3.55
C PRO A 280 2.01 0.19 -3.93
N GLU A 281 1.81 0.46 -5.22
CA GLU A 281 1.09 1.65 -5.70
C GLU A 281 -0.41 1.41 -5.79
N PHE A 282 -0.82 0.16 -5.97
CA PHE A 282 -2.22 -0.20 -6.15
C PHE A 282 -2.70 -1.06 -4.98
N TYR A 283 -3.65 -0.56 -4.22
CA TYR A 283 -4.34 -1.30 -3.15
C TYR A 283 -5.84 -1.11 -3.25
N ASN A 284 -6.57 -2.13 -2.81
CA ASN A 284 -8.02 -2.09 -2.79
C ASN A 284 -8.55 -1.05 -1.77
N ALA A 285 -9.86 -0.81 -1.75
CA ALA A 285 -10.50 0.10 -0.81
C ALA A 285 -10.25 -0.25 0.67
N GLY A 286 -9.85 -1.49 0.97
CA GLY A 286 -9.43 -1.94 2.30
C GLY A 286 -7.97 -1.67 2.64
N GLY A 287 -7.22 -0.96 1.77
CA GLY A 287 -5.80 -0.66 2.00
C GLY A 287 -4.86 -1.85 1.81
N VAL A 288 -5.34 -2.92 1.20
CA VAL A 288 -4.54 -4.11 0.86
C VAL A 288 -4.02 -3.95 -0.57
N ALA A 289 -2.73 -4.20 -0.77
CA ALA A 289 -2.11 -4.13 -2.09
C ALA A 289 -2.79 -5.09 -3.08
N ASP A 290 -3.22 -4.59 -4.24
CA ASP A 290 -3.99 -5.39 -5.21
C ASP A 290 -3.07 -6.04 -6.24
N ARG A 291 -3.03 -7.37 -6.25
CA ARG A 291 -2.31 -8.14 -7.29
C ARG A 291 -2.95 -8.04 -8.67
N ARG A 292 -4.26 -7.75 -8.72
CA ARG A 292 -5.01 -7.76 -9.99
C ARG A 292 -4.73 -6.53 -10.83
N ALA A 293 -4.33 -5.42 -10.23
CA ALA A 293 -4.03 -4.18 -10.93
C ALA A 293 -2.86 -4.36 -11.91
N SER A 294 -1.79 -5.06 -11.50
CA SER A 294 -0.62 -5.32 -12.36
C SER A 294 -0.94 -6.25 -13.55
N CYS A 295 -1.98 -7.10 -13.46
CA CYS A 295 -2.41 -7.98 -14.55
C CYS A 295 -3.39 -7.30 -15.51
N ARG A 296 -4.22 -6.36 -15.06
CA ARG A 296 -5.19 -5.66 -15.93
C ARG A 296 -4.54 -4.68 -16.89
N GLU A 297 -3.46 -4.02 -16.50
CA GLU A 297 -2.73 -3.12 -17.42
C GLU A 297 -2.04 -3.86 -18.58
N ARG A 298 -1.79 -5.17 -18.47
CA ARG A 298 -1.20 -5.97 -19.56
C ARG A 298 -2.20 -6.37 -20.63
N VAL A 299 -3.51 -6.26 -20.37
CA VAL A 299 -4.58 -6.73 -21.27
C VAL A 299 -5.27 -5.59 -22.01
N SER A 300 -5.07 -4.34 -21.61
CA SER A 300 -5.64 -3.18 -22.30
C SER A 300 -4.67 -2.56 -23.32
N SER A 301 -4.17 -3.37 -24.26
CA SER A 301 -3.72 -2.82 -25.54
C SER A 301 -4.97 -2.61 -26.40
N PRO A 302 -5.29 -1.39 -26.85
CA PRO A 302 -6.37 -1.21 -27.81
C PRO A 302 -5.96 -1.87 -29.13
N VAL A 303 -6.87 -2.69 -29.64
CA VAL A 303 -6.86 -3.15 -31.04
C VAL A 303 -7.19 -1.98 -31.96
#